data_9c5d74787e07f92601de1cbc34990cad
#
_entry.id   9c5d74787e07f92601de1cbc34990cad
#
_cell.length_a   1.000
_cell.length_b   1.000
_cell.length_c   1.000
_cell.angle_alpha   90.00
_cell.angle_beta   90.00
_cell.angle_gamma   90.00
#
_symmetry.space_group_name_H-M   'P 1'
#
loop_
_entity.id
_entity.type
_entity.pdbx_description
1 polymer ?
#
loop_
_entity_poly.entity_id
_entity_poly.type
_entity_poly.pdbx_seq_one_letter_code
_entity_poly.pdbx_strand_id
1 'polypeptide(L)'
;MLAIEVKNLTKNFNGLKAVNSISFKVKEGEIFGLLGPNGAGKTTTVKILTTLLKPTKGKANVWGYDILTQRDEVRNSIGIVFQEPALDNRLTGYENLDFHARLYGLNKTKREERIKEVLNLVELQDKAKVLVKNYSGGMQRRLEIARGLMHYPKVLFLDEPTLGLDTQTRRHIWDYILKLNQKEGTTIILTTHYMEEADFLCQRTAIIDFGKIIVNDTPFNLKNILGGDVLSIEAEPVKEAFSVFQEFPWVKKVSRHNGFIDLNVEQGEKKIPLLMKIDQKEKGFEIKSVNLRKPTLEDVFLHFTGKTIREREASQSEKNKMVMQRRFKR
;
A
#
# COMPACT_ATOMS: atom_id res chain seq x y z
N MET A 1 16.64 -16.60 -0.34
CA MET A 1 16.28 -16.71 -1.78
C MET A 1 15.50 -15.47 -2.21
N LEU A 2 15.42 -15.14 -3.54
CA LEU A 2 14.51 -14.11 -4.01
C LEU A 2 13.15 -14.75 -4.31
N ALA A 3 12.10 -14.24 -3.66
CA ALA A 3 10.73 -14.67 -3.95
C ALA A 3 10.18 -13.99 -5.21
N ILE A 4 10.56 -12.73 -5.45
CA ILE A 4 10.18 -12.01 -6.68
C ILE A 4 11.39 -11.23 -7.22
N GLU A 5 11.58 -11.30 -8.53
CA GLU A 5 12.52 -10.44 -9.25
C GLU A 5 11.82 -9.80 -10.45
N VAL A 6 11.85 -8.46 -10.52
CA VAL A 6 11.25 -7.65 -11.59
C VAL A 6 12.33 -6.83 -12.26
N LYS A 7 12.43 -6.90 -13.60
CA LYS A 7 13.43 -6.18 -14.39
C LYS A 7 12.78 -5.41 -15.54
N ASN A 8 12.82 -4.08 -15.48
CA ASN A 8 12.35 -3.13 -16.51
C ASN A 8 10.91 -3.43 -16.97
N LEU A 9 10.03 -3.83 -16.03
CA LEU A 9 8.67 -4.22 -16.33
C LEU A 9 7.86 -3.03 -16.83
N THR A 10 7.20 -3.20 -17.98
CA THR A 10 6.41 -2.14 -18.60
C THR A 10 5.07 -2.68 -19.06
N LYS A 11 4.01 -1.91 -18.83
CA LYS A 11 2.67 -2.15 -19.40
C LYS A 11 2.12 -0.88 -20.02
N ASN A 12 1.80 -0.98 -21.29
CA ASN A 12 1.16 0.08 -22.06
C ASN A 12 -0.27 -0.34 -22.47
N PHE A 13 -1.23 0.54 -22.24
CA PHE A 13 -2.61 0.41 -22.68
C PHE A 13 -2.91 1.59 -23.62
N ASN A 14 -2.98 1.33 -24.91
CA ASN A 14 -3.37 2.34 -25.92
C ASN A 14 -2.67 3.70 -25.74
N GLY A 15 -1.34 3.67 -25.56
CA GLY A 15 -0.51 4.87 -25.35
C GLY A 15 -0.30 5.29 -23.89
N LEU A 16 -1.14 4.83 -22.96
CA LEU A 16 -0.96 5.09 -21.53
C LEU A 16 -0.01 4.06 -20.90
N LYS A 17 1.13 4.49 -20.40
CA LYS A 17 2.06 3.64 -19.65
C LYS A 17 1.61 3.50 -18.22
N ALA A 18 0.80 2.46 -17.93
CA ALA A 18 0.33 2.17 -16.59
C ALA A 18 1.45 1.63 -15.67
N VAL A 19 2.43 0.92 -16.25
CA VAL A 19 3.69 0.53 -15.59
C VAL A 19 4.82 0.91 -16.54
N ASN A 20 5.83 1.62 -16.05
CA ASN A 20 6.86 2.24 -16.86
C ASN A 20 8.25 1.88 -16.36
N SER A 21 8.78 0.76 -16.87
CA SER A 21 10.15 0.29 -16.63
C SER A 21 10.51 0.14 -15.13
N ILE A 22 9.62 -0.47 -14.34
CA ILE A 22 9.89 -0.71 -12.92
C ILE A 22 10.82 -1.91 -12.73
N SER A 23 11.69 -1.81 -11.72
CA SER A 23 12.58 -2.89 -11.29
C SER A 23 12.63 -2.95 -9.77
N PHE A 24 12.43 -4.13 -9.20
CA PHE A 24 12.56 -4.37 -7.76
C PHE A 24 12.74 -5.87 -7.47
N LYS A 25 13.14 -6.16 -6.24
CA LYS A 25 13.34 -7.53 -5.76
C LYS A 25 12.67 -7.67 -4.40
N VAL A 26 12.10 -8.85 -4.14
CA VAL A 26 11.50 -9.20 -2.85
C VAL A 26 12.18 -10.46 -2.35
N LYS A 27 12.59 -10.45 -1.08
CA LYS A 27 13.20 -11.61 -0.43
C LYS A 27 12.13 -12.60 0.04
N GLU A 28 12.50 -13.85 0.18
CA GLU A 28 11.65 -14.85 0.82
C GLU A 28 11.33 -14.46 2.26
N GLY A 29 10.06 -14.63 2.66
CA GLY A 29 9.56 -14.25 3.99
C GLY A 29 9.39 -12.75 4.22
N GLU A 30 9.65 -11.90 3.21
CA GLU A 30 9.51 -10.45 3.33
C GLU A 30 8.05 -10.01 3.14
N ILE A 31 7.60 -9.03 3.94
CA ILE A 31 6.39 -8.24 3.63
C ILE A 31 6.85 -6.99 2.87
N PHE A 32 6.51 -6.93 1.57
CA PHE A 32 6.90 -5.86 0.68
C PHE A 32 5.69 -5.03 0.24
N GLY A 33 5.76 -3.70 0.41
CA GLY A 33 4.69 -2.77 0.06
C GLY A 33 4.91 -2.09 -1.30
N LEU A 34 3.86 -2.04 -2.12
CA LEU A 34 3.75 -1.09 -3.23
C LEU A 34 2.82 0.04 -2.80
N LEU A 35 3.39 1.17 -2.40
CA LEU A 35 2.68 2.35 -1.88
C LEU A 35 2.52 3.40 -2.96
N GLY A 36 1.32 3.94 -3.12
CA GLY A 36 1.08 5.04 -4.06
C GLY A 36 -0.40 5.34 -4.27
N PRO A 37 -0.73 6.45 -4.95
CA PRO A 37 -2.12 6.86 -5.19
C PRO A 37 -2.86 5.89 -6.12
N ASN A 38 -4.17 6.08 -6.21
CA ASN A 38 -5.00 5.36 -7.17
C ASN A 38 -4.55 5.67 -8.60
N GLY A 39 -4.44 4.63 -9.44
CA GLY A 39 -3.93 4.77 -10.80
C GLY A 39 -2.41 4.86 -10.94
N ALA A 40 -1.63 4.75 -9.86
CA ALA A 40 -0.15 4.75 -9.92
C ALA A 40 0.45 3.50 -10.59
N GLY A 41 -0.36 2.44 -10.83
CA GLY A 41 0.10 1.21 -11.48
C GLY A 41 0.23 0.01 -10.52
N LYS A 42 -0.16 0.12 -9.24
CA LYS A 42 -0.07 -0.93 -8.20
C LYS A 42 -0.78 -2.22 -8.63
N THR A 43 -2.11 -2.16 -8.79
CA THR A 43 -2.94 -3.30 -9.23
C THR A 43 -2.51 -3.86 -10.58
N THR A 44 -2.07 -2.99 -11.52
CA THR A 44 -1.55 -3.45 -12.82
C THR A 44 -0.28 -4.28 -12.63
N THR A 45 0.62 -3.87 -11.75
CA THR A 45 1.83 -4.62 -11.41
C THR A 45 1.48 -5.97 -10.80
N VAL A 46 0.56 -6.01 -9.81
CA VAL A 46 0.07 -7.27 -9.23
C VAL A 46 -0.52 -8.18 -10.30
N LYS A 47 -1.42 -7.68 -11.17
CA LYS A 47 -2.02 -8.48 -12.25
C LYS A 47 -0.98 -9.07 -13.22
N ILE A 48 0.14 -8.38 -13.45
CA ILE A 48 1.23 -8.92 -14.29
C ILE A 48 1.97 -10.03 -13.55
N LEU A 49 2.37 -9.80 -12.30
CA LEU A 49 3.11 -10.79 -11.50
C LEU A 49 2.31 -12.05 -11.22
N THR A 50 0.99 -11.92 -11.12
CA THR A 50 0.06 -13.04 -10.94
C THR A 50 -0.40 -13.68 -12.25
N THR A 51 0.24 -13.36 -13.36
CA THR A 51 0.00 -13.91 -14.72
C THR A 51 -1.38 -13.59 -15.33
N LEU A 52 -2.17 -12.72 -14.72
CA LEU A 52 -3.50 -12.31 -15.24
C LEU A 52 -3.38 -11.31 -16.40
N LEU A 53 -2.25 -10.60 -16.47
CA LEU A 53 -1.99 -9.61 -17.50
C LEU A 53 -0.58 -9.79 -18.07
N LYS A 54 -0.44 -9.86 -19.39
CA LYS A 54 0.89 -9.90 -20.03
C LYS A 54 1.55 -8.52 -19.99
N PRO A 55 2.83 -8.40 -19.62
CA PRO A 55 3.58 -7.17 -19.76
C PRO A 55 3.77 -6.81 -21.25
N THR A 56 4.02 -5.54 -21.53
CA THR A 56 4.41 -5.06 -22.87
C THR A 56 5.91 -5.24 -23.11
N LYS A 57 6.73 -5.02 -22.05
CA LYS A 57 8.20 -5.20 -22.06
C LYS A 57 8.67 -5.57 -20.66
N GLY A 58 9.92 -6.04 -20.58
CA GLY A 58 10.57 -6.42 -19.33
C GLY A 58 10.33 -7.88 -18.97
N LYS A 59 10.88 -8.30 -17.84
CA LYS A 59 10.82 -9.68 -17.33
C LYS A 59 10.49 -9.67 -15.84
N ALA A 60 9.82 -10.71 -15.38
CA ALA A 60 9.66 -10.94 -13.96
C ALA A 60 9.61 -12.44 -13.66
N ASN A 61 10.14 -12.79 -12.50
CA ASN A 61 10.08 -14.15 -11.95
C ASN A 61 9.38 -14.09 -10.59
N VAL A 62 8.51 -15.05 -10.34
CA VAL A 62 7.87 -15.27 -9.04
C VAL A 62 8.21 -16.67 -8.58
N TRP A 63 8.81 -16.78 -7.42
CA TRP A 63 9.31 -18.03 -6.83
C TRP A 63 10.23 -18.81 -7.77
N GLY A 64 11.08 -18.08 -8.54
CA GLY A 64 11.99 -18.66 -9.54
C GLY A 64 11.36 -18.93 -10.91
N TYR A 65 10.03 -18.89 -11.06
CA TYR A 65 9.33 -19.17 -12.30
C TYR A 65 9.07 -17.91 -13.11
N ASP A 66 9.32 -17.97 -14.42
CA ASP A 66 9.03 -16.86 -15.35
C ASP A 66 7.52 -16.67 -15.58
N ILE A 67 7.03 -15.45 -15.43
CA ILE A 67 5.59 -15.12 -15.51
C ILE A 67 4.97 -15.29 -16.91
N LEU A 68 5.75 -15.49 -17.96
CA LEU A 68 5.26 -15.67 -19.33
C LEU A 68 5.30 -17.12 -19.78
N THR A 69 6.39 -17.83 -19.45
CA THR A 69 6.66 -19.19 -19.95
C THR A 69 6.28 -20.28 -18.96
N GLN A 70 6.24 -19.97 -17.64
CA GLN A 70 5.95 -20.91 -16.55
C GLN A 70 4.76 -20.44 -15.71
N ARG A 71 3.65 -20.13 -16.39
CA ARG A 71 2.49 -19.47 -15.76
C ARG A 71 1.76 -20.34 -14.76
N ASP A 72 1.71 -21.64 -14.99
CA ASP A 72 1.01 -22.57 -14.11
C ASP A 72 1.81 -22.84 -12.84
N GLU A 73 3.14 -22.91 -12.93
CA GLU A 73 4.04 -22.98 -11.78
C GLU A 73 3.94 -21.71 -10.93
N VAL A 74 3.90 -20.53 -11.59
CA VAL A 74 3.63 -19.26 -10.87
C VAL A 74 2.31 -19.33 -10.13
N ARG A 75 1.20 -19.73 -10.79
CA ARG A 75 -0.14 -19.78 -10.19
C ARG A 75 -0.21 -20.77 -9.03
N ASN A 76 0.47 -21.89 -9.12
CA ASN A 76 0.55 -22.87 -8.04
C ASN A 76 1.37 -22.39 -6.84
N SER A 77 2.28 -21.44 -7.05
CA SER A 77 3.13 -20.89 -5.99
C SER A 77 2.56 -19.65 -5.30
N ILE A 78 1.47 -19.06 -5.83
CA ILE A 78 0.92 -17.80 -5.33
C ILE A 78 -0.51 -17.92 -4.82
N GLY A 79 -0.83 -17.17 -3.75
CA GLY A 79 -2.20 -16.84 -3.34
C GLY A 79 -2.51 -15.39 -3.72
N ILE A 80 -3.78 -15.10 -4.01
CA ILE A 80 -4.19 -13.74 -4.39
C ILE A 80 -5.47 -13.36 -3.66
N VAL A 81 -5.47 -12.15 -3.11
CA VAL A 81 -6.64 -11.47 -2.55
C VAL A 81 -6.79 -10.14 -3.27
N PHE A 82 -7.80 -10.05 -4.11
CA PHE A 82 -8.09 -8.82 -4.86
C PHE A 82 -8.83 -7.78 -4.03
N GLN A 83 -8.89 -6.56 -4.54
CA GLN A 83 -9.66 -5.47 -3.95
C GLN A 83 -11.16 -5.80 -3.90
N GLU A 84 -11.70 -6.35 -5.00
CA GLU A 84 -13.09 -6.80 -5.07
C GLU A 84 -13.23 -8.19 -4.46
N PRO A 85 -14.26 -8.41 -3.59
CA PRO A 85 -14.52 -9.72 -3.02
C PRO A 85 -14.82 -10.76 -4.09
N ALA A 86 -14.23 -11.96 -3.94
CA ALA A 86 -14.42 -13.09 -4.83
C ALA A 86 -15.06 -14.30 -4.12
N LEU A 87 -15.83 -14.04 -3.04
CA LEU A 87 -16.59 -15.04 -2.29
C LEU A 87 -18.00 -15.18 -2.85
N ASP A 88 -18.54 -16.39 -2.87
CA ASP A 88 -19.97 -16.59 -3.15
C ASP A 88 -20.77 -16.37 -1.87
N ASN A 89 -21.60 -15.34 -1.87
CA ASN A 89 -22.44 -14.95 -0.74
C ASN A 89 -23.54 -15.97 -0.40
N ARG A 90 -23.86 -16.90 -1.32
CA ARG A 90 -24.85 -17.96 -1.15
C ARG A 90 -24.27 -19.21 -0.49
N LEU A 91 -22.96 -19.28 -0.36
CA LEU A 91 -22.22 -20.34 0.32
C LEU A 91 -21.83 -19.92 1.73
N THR A 92 -21.63 -20.90 2.60
CA THR A 92 -21.02 -20.70 3.91
C THR A 92 -19.51 -20.43 3.79
N GLY A 93 -18.88 -19.98 4.88
CA GLY A 93 -17.43 -19.82 4.92
C GLY A 93 -16.71 -21.14 4.60
N TYR A 94 -17.17 -22.26 5.16
CA TYR A 94 -16.63 -23.59 4.89
C TYR A 94 -16.76 -23.98 3.41
N GLU A 95 -17.95 -23.83 2.82
CA GLU A 95 -18.21 -24.20 1.42
C GLU A 95 -17.39 -23.37 0.43
N ASN A 96 -17.18 -22.07 0.70
CA ASN A 96 -16.29 -21.25 -0.12
C ASN A 96 -14.83 -21.80 -0.11
N LEU A 97 -14.33 -22.21 1.03
CA LEU A 97 -13.00 -22.80 1.16
C LEU A 97 -12.93 -24.19 0.54
N ASP A 98 -13.93 -25.05 0.75
CA ASP A 98 -14.01 -26.39 0.18
C ASP A 98 -14.04 -26.35 -1.35
N PHE A 99 -14.85 -25.45 -1.93
CA PHE A 99 -14.90 -25.24 -3.37
C PHE A 99 -13.52 -24.84 -3.93
N HIS A 100 -12.87 -23.86 -3.28
CA HIS A 100 -11.57 -23.38 -3.71
C HIS A 100 -10.47 -24.46 -3.60
N ALA A 101 -10.46 -25.23 -2.51
CA ALA A 101 -9.53 -26.34 -2.31
C ALA A 101 -9.68 -27.44 -3.37
N ARG A 102 -10.91 -27.71 -3.84
CA ARG A 102 -11.17 -28.64 -4.95
C ARG A 102 -10.56 -28.15 -6.26
N LEU A 103 -10.62 -26.84 -6.54
CA LEU A 103 -10.00 -26.27 -7.74
C LEU A 103 -8.47 -26.49 -7.77
N TYR A 104 -7.81 -26.56 -6.61
CA TYR A 104 -6.41 -26.91 -6.50
C TYR A 104 -6.12 -28.40 -6.33
N GLY A 105 -7.14 -29.26 -6.51
CA GLY A 105 -7.00 -30.72 -6.51
C GLY A 105 -6.68 -31.32 -5.14
N LEU A 106 -6.97 -30.65 -4.03
CA LEU A 106 -6.78 -31.20 -2.69
C LEU A 106 -7.75 -32.38 -2.48
N ASN A 107 -7.24 -33.55 -2.10
CA ASN A 107 -8.06 -34.69 -1.72
C ASN A 107 -8.89 -34.39 -0.46
N LYS A 108 -9.92 -35.19 -0.17
CA LYS A 108 -10.90 -34.92 0.90
C LYS A 108 -10.21 -34.70 2.25
N THR A 109 -9.36 -35.59 2.68
CA THR A 109 -8.70 -35.53 4.00
C THR A 109 -7.87 -34.26 4.16
N LYS A 110 -6.94 -34.02 3.23
CA LYS A 110 -6.09 -32.81 3.23
C LYS A 110 -6.92 -31.53 3.17
N ARG A 111 -8.03 -31.53 2.45
CA ARG A 111 -8.92 -30.40 2.31
C ARG A 111 -9.62 -30.06 3.62
N GLU A 112 -10.19 -31.06 4.29
CA GLU A 112 -10.85 -30.89 5.60
C GLU A 112 -9.88 -30.38 6.67
N GLU A 113 -8.67 -30.97 6.73
CA GLU A 113 -7.59 -30.51 7.61
C GLU A 113 -7.21 -29.06 7.33
N ARG A 114 -6.97 -28.73 6.05
CA ARG A 114 -6.54 -27.38 5.66
C ARG A 114 -7.62 -26.33 5.88
N ILE A 115 -8.89 -26.65 5.62
CA ILE A 115 -10.02 -25.75 5.93
C ILE A 115 -10.06 -25.43 7.43
N LYS A 116 -9.93 -26.45 8.30
CA LYS A 116 -9.89 -26.25 9.74
C LYS A 116 -8.72 -25.37 10.15
N GLU A 117 -7.54 -25.63 9.60
CA GLU A 117 -6.32 -24.86 9.86
C GLU A 117 -6.47 -23.38 9.46
N VAL A 118 -6.90 -23.09 8.21
CA VAL A 118 -7.03 -21.71 7.75
C VAL A 118 -8.17 -20.95 8.43
N LEU A 119 -9.30 -21.63 8.75
CA LEU A 119 -10.38 -21.02 9.52
C LEU A 119 -9.93 -20.65 10.93
N ASN A 120 -9.13 -21.51 11.57
CA ASN A 120 -8.55 -21.23 12.88
C ASN A 120 -7.54 -20.05 12.78
N LEU A 121 -6.72 -20.05 11.74
CA LEU A 121 -5.75 -18.99 11.47
C LEU A 121 -6.43 -17.62 11.33
N VAL A 122 -7.61 -17.53 10.64
CA VAL A 122 -8.39 -16.31 10.43
C VAL A 122 -9.43 -16.04 11.52
N GLU A 123 -9.48 -16.85 12.60
CA GLU A 123 -10.43 -16.72 13.70
C GLU A 123 -11.91 -16.70 13.23
N LEU A 124 -12.24 -17.62 12.31
CA LEU A 124 -13.58 -17.78 11.73
C LEU A 124 -14.17 -19.19 11.93
N GLN A 125 -13.56 -20.04 12.77
CA GLN A 125 -14.02 -21.41 13.00
C GLN A 125 -15.48 -21.47 13.47
N ASP A 126 -15.88 -20.59 14.39
CA ASP A 126 -17.25 -20.54 14.92
C ASP A 126 -18.28 -20.00 13.93
N LYS A 127 -17.81 -19.40 12.86
CA LYS A 127 -18.61 -18.82 11.77
C LYS A 127 -18.58 -19.67 10.50
N ALA A 128 -17.84 -20.77 10.47
CA ALA A 128 -17.62 -21.60 9.28
C ALA A 128 -18.90 -22.03 8.57
N LYS A 129 -19.97 -22.32 9.32
CA LYS A 129 -21.28 -22.78 8.81
C LYS A 129 -22.29 -21.65 8.55
N VAL A 130 -21.90 -20.40 8.77
CA VAL A 130 -22.74 -19.22 8.51
C VAL A 130 -22.56 -18.80 7.06
N LEU A 131 -23.66 -18.42 6.37
CA LEU A 131 -23.63 -17.90 5.01
C LEU A 131 -22.81 -16.60 4.93
N VAL A 132 -21.97 -16.47 3.90
CA VAL A 132 -21.05 -15.33 3.73
C VAL A 132 -21.79 -14.00 3.60
N LYS A 133 -23.02 -13.97 3.08
CA LYS A 133 -23.88 -12.78 3.06
C LYS A 133 -24.12 -12.17 4.47
N ASN A 134 -23.99 -12.97 5.52
CA ASN A 134 -24.18 -12.55 6.90
C ASN A 134 -22.84 -12.18 7.60
N TYR A 135 -21.74 -12.19 6.87
CA TYR A 135 -20.43 -11.78 7.38
C TYR A 135 -20.29 -10.26 7.37
N SER A 136 -19.61 -9.70 8.37
CA SER A 136 -19.13 -8.33 8.30
C SER A 136 -18.06 -8.19 7.20
N GLY A 137 -17.78 -6.97 6.74
CA GLY A 137 -16.71 -6.73 5.76
C GLY A 137 -15.35 -7.27 6.21
N GLY A 138 -15.01 -7.11 7.49
CA GLY A 138 -13.79 -7.67 8.06
C GLY A 138 -13.78 -9.21 8.09
N MET A 139 -14.92 -9.86 8.37
CA MET A 139 -15.04 -11.32 8.29
C MET A 139 -14.90 -11.81 6.85
N GLN A 140 -15.52 -11.14 5.88
CA GLN A 140 -15.36 -11.45 4.46
C GLN A 140 -13.89 -11.34 4.04
N ARG A 141 -13.21 -10.26 4.43
CA ARG A 141 -11.80 -10.03 4.11
C ARG A 141 -10.89 -11.11 4.70
N ARG A 142 -11.12 -11.51 5.96
CA ARG A 142 -10.39 -12.62 6.58
C ARG A 142 -10.63 -13.94 5.86
N LEU A 143 -11.86 -14.22 5.45
CA LEU A 143 -12.18 -15.44 4.69
C LEU A 143 -11.50 -15.43 3.29
N GLU A 144 -11.38 -14.28 2.63
CA GLU A 144 -10.64 -14.16 1.37
C GLU A 144 -9.16 -14.46 1.53
N ILE A 145 -8.54 -13.97 2.62
CA ILE A 145 -7.17 -14.29 2.95
C ILE A 145 -7.03 -15.80 3.19
N ALA A 146 -7.93 -16.40 3.99
CA ALA A 146 -7.97 -17.85 4.20
C ALA A 146 -8.07 -18.63 2.88
N ARG A 147 -8.94 -18.19 1.97
CA ARG A 147 -9.09 -18.76 0.63
C ARG A 147 -7.78 -18.70 -0.16
N GLY A 148 -7.09 -17.57 -0.13
CA GLY A 148 -5.79 -17.39 -0.79
C GLY A 148 -4.70 -18.30 -0.25
N LEU A 149 -4.85 -18.85 0.96
CA LEU A 149 -3.88 -19.73 1.63
C LEU A 149 -4.16 -21.24 1.46
N MET A 150 -5.29 -21.61 0.85
CA MET A 150 -5.75 -23.01 0.81
C MET A 150 -4.74 -24.01 0.24
N HIS A 151 -3.98 -23.62 -0.76
CA HIS A 151 -3.02 -24.47 -1.48
C HIS A 151 -1.57 -24.28 -1.07
N TYR A 152 -1.32 -23.71 0.14
CA TYR A 152 0.03 -23.47 0.69
C TYR A 152 0.93 -22.61 -0.21
N PRO A 153 0.47 -21.40 -0.62
CA PRO A 153 1.24 -20.56 -1.51
C PRO A 153 2.55 -20.11 -0.85
N LYS A 154 3.59 -19.93 -1.66
CA LYS A 154 4.87 -19.35 -1.23
C LYS A 154 4.84 -17.82 -1.18
N VAL A 155 4.02 -17.22 -2.02
CA VAL A 155 3.83 -15.76 -2.10
C VAL A 155 2.35 -15.44 -2.04
N LEU A 156 1.96 -14.55 -1.14
CA LEU A 156 0.60 -14.03 -1.03
C LEU A 156 0.55 -12.58 -1.54
N PHE A 157 -0.27 -12.34 -2.55
CA PHE A 157 -0.56 -11.00 -3.06
C PHE A 157 -1.85 -10.46 -2.43
N LEU A 158 -1.76 -9.27 -1.82
CA LEU A 158 -2.87 -8.56 -1.19
C LEU A 158 -3.05 -7.22 -1.89
N ASP A 159 -4.09 -7.09 -2.72
CA ASP A 159 -4.39 -5.83 -3.42
C ASP A 159 -5.36 -5.00 -2.57
N GLU A 160 -4.83 -3.93 -1.94
CA GLU A 160 -5.53 -3.04 -1.02
C GLU A 160 -6.34 -3.78 0.07
N PRO A 161 -5.66 -4.56 0.96
CA PRO A 161 -6.31 -5.52 1.84
C PRO A 161 -7.29 -4.91 2.86
N THR A 162 -7.17 -3.63 3.16
CA THR A 162 -7.99 -2.97 4.19
C THR A 162 -8.86 -1.84 3.65
N LEU A 163 -9.00 -1.75 2.31
CA LEU A 163 -9.83 -0.73 1.70
C LEU A 163 -11.30 -0.86 2.15
N GLY A 164 -11.89 0.28 2.54
CA GLY A 164 -13.30 0.34 2.95
C GLY A 164 -13.60 -0.21 4.35
N LEU A 165 -12.58 -0.64 5.10
CA LEU A 165 -12.75 -1.09 6.48
C LEU A 165 -12.55 0.07 7.46
N ASP A 166 -13.28 0.01 8.58
CA ASP A 166 -13.08 0.91 9.71
C ASP A 166 -11.70 0.71 10.37
N THR A 167 -11.27 1.67 11.18
CA THR A 167 -9.94 1.71 11.78
C THR A 167 -9.66 0.48 12.67
N GLN A 168 -10.64 0.03 13.44
CA GLN A 168 -10.48 -1.12 14.34
C GLN A 168 -10.32 -2.42 13.53
N THR A 169 -11.20 -2.64 12.56
CA THR A 169 -11.16 -3.80 11.67
C THR A 169 -9.85 -3.82 10.86
N ARG A 170 -9.38 -2.65 10.40
CA ARG A 170 -8.09 -2.53 9.71
C ARG A 170 -6.93 -3.00 10.57
N ARG A 171 -6.85 -2.57 11.84
CA ARG A 171 -5.83 -3.03 12.79
C ARG A 171 -5.84 -4.53 12.98
N HIS A 172 -7.01 -5.16 13.13
CA HIS A 172 -7.13 -6.61 13.23
C HIS A 172 -6.60 -7.33 11.98
N ILE A 173 -6.86 -6.81 10.77
CA ILE A 173 -6.32 -7.38 9.54
C ILE A 173 -4.78 -7.24 9.50
N TRP A 174 -4.23 -6.11 9.95
CA TRP A 174 -2.78 -5.92 10.01
C TRP A 174 -2.11 -6.93 10.97
N ASP A 175 -2.60 -7.06 12.19
CA ASP A 175 -2.10 -8.04 13.15
C ASP A 175 -2.16 -9.45 12.59
N TYR A 176 -3.20 -9.73 11.84
CA TYR A 176 -3.41 -10.99 11.16
C TYR A 176 -2.36 -11.25 10.07
N ILE A 177 -2.09 -10.25 9.21
CA ILE A 177 -1.06 -10.34 8.16
C ILE A 177 0.33 -10.57 8.78
N LEU A 178 0.65 -9.89 9.88
CA LEU A 178 1.91 -10.09 10.61
C LEU A 178 2.01 -11.51 11.19
N LYS A 179 0.95 -11.99 11.87
CA LYS A 179 0.91 -13.35 12.41
C LYS A 179 1.10 -14.41 11.33
N LEU A 180 0.46 -14.23 10.17
CA LEU A 180 0.61 -15.11 9.02
C LEU A 180 2.06 -15.17 8.53
N ASN A 181 2.68 -14.01 8.29
CA ASN A 181 4.06 -13.95 7.85
C ASN A 181 5.02 -14.61 8.85
N GLN A 182 4.84 -14.32 10.15
CA GLN A 182 5.70 -14.87 11.20
C GLN A 182 5.54 -16.39 11.40
N LYS A 183 4.31 -16.92 11.33
CA LYS A 183 4.05 -18.34 11.58
C LYS A 183 4.33 -19.23 10.37
N GLU A 184 3.92 -18.78 9.19
CA GLU A 184 3.99 -19.58 7.96
C GLU A 184 5.24 -19.28 7.11
N GLY A 185 5.99 -18.21 7.44
CA GLY A 185 7.10 -17.74 6.63
C GLY A 185 6.69 -17.27 5.23
N THR A 186 5.40 -17.04 5.00
CA THR A 186 4.84 -16.67 3.69
C THR A 186 5.35 -15.30 3.27
N THR A 187 5.91 -15.19 2.08
CA THR A 187 6.26 -13.90 1.47
C THR A 187 4.98 -13.14 1.12
N ILE A 188 4.88 -11.87 1.48
CA ILE A 188 3.66 -11.08 1.24
C ILE A 188 3.99 -9.86 0.40
N ILE A 189 3.22 -9.65 -0.66
CA ILE A 189 3.21 -8.43 -1.45
C ILE A 189 1.88 -7.74 -1.20
N LEU A 190 1.91 -6.54 -0.65
CA LEU A 190 0.70 -5.74 -0.51
C LEU A 190 0.76 -4.46 -1.34
N THR A 191 -0.38 -4.07 -1.89
CA THR A 191 -0.56 -2.74 -2.45
C THR A 191 -1.40 -1.91 -1.50
N THR A 192 -1.09 -0.65 -1.37
CA THR A 192 -1.87 0.26 -0.54
C THR A 192 -1.67 1.71 -0.96
N HIS A 193 -2.62 2.55 -0.61
CA HIS A 193 -2.48 4.01 -0.62
C HIS A 193 -2.47 4.57 0.82
N TYR A 194 -2.62 3.71 1.84
CA TYR A 194 -2.53 4.07 3.25
C TYR A 194 -1.09 4.01 3.72
N MET A 195 -0.52 5.17 4.06
CA MET A 195 0.86 5.29 4.55
C MET A 195 1.09 4.51 5.84
N GLU A 196 0.11 4.57 6.75
CA GLU A 196 0.16 3.86 8.04
C GLU A 196 0.22 2.34 7.86
N GLU A 197 -0.48 1.80 6.85
CA GLU A 197 -0.45 0.37 6.54
C GLU A 197 0.92 -0.07 6.07
N ALA A 198 1.52 0.69 5.14
CA ALA A 198 2.86 0.42 4.64
C ALA A 198 3.92 0.56 5.76
N ASP A 199 3.80 1.58 6.62
CA ASP A 199 4.72 1.83 7.73
C ASP A 199 4.64 0.75 8.81
N PHE A 200 3.45 0.22 9.07
CA PHE A 200 3.22 -0.79 10.11
C PHE A 200 3.57 -2.21 9.66
N LEU A 201 3.25 -2.57 8.41
CA LEU A 201 3.36 -3.95 7.93
C LEU A 201 4.67 -4.25 7.21
N CYS A 202 5.20 -3.30 6.43
CA CYS A 202 6.22 -3.63 5.44
C CYS A 202 7.63 -3.50 5.99
N GLN A 203 8.47 -4.53 5.76
CA GLN A 203 9.90 -4.42 5.98
C GLN A 203 10.55 -3.50 4.94
N ARG A 204 10.04 -3.51 3.70
CA ARG A 204 10.43 -2.57 2.65
C ARG A 204 9.22 -2.10 1.86
N THR A 205 9.30 -0.84 1.40
CA THR A 205 8.21 -0.21 0.66
C THR A 205 8.78 0.48 -0.58
N ALA A 206 8.23 0.14 -1.74
CA ALA A 206 8.46 0.89 -2.97
C ALA A 206 7.33 1.91 -3.15
N ILE A 207 7.68 3.19 -3.21
CA ILE A 207 6.75 4.27 -3.55
C ILE A 207 6.64 4.34 -5.07
N ILE A 208 5.42 4.18 -5.58
CA ILE A 208 5.12 4.20 -7.00
C ILE A 208 4.20 5.37 -7.36
N ASP A 209 4.56 6.13 -8.39
CA ASP A 209 3.72 7.20 -8.96
C ASP A 209 3.88 7.22 -10.50
N PHE A 210 2.78 7.43 -11.22
CA PHE A 210 2.74 7.42 -12.70
C PHE A 210 3.45 6.20 -13.33
N GLY A 211 3.28 5.03 -12.72
CA GLY A 211 3.85 3.78 -13.18
C GLY A 211 5.35 3.62 -12.96
N LYS A 212 6.00 4.51 -12.21
CA LYS A 212 7.44 4.45 -11.90
C LYS A 212 7.66 4.26 -10.41
N ILE A 213 8.62 3.43 -10.04
CA ILE A 213 9.13 3.41 -8.67
C ILE A 213 10.02 4.64 -8.48
N ILE A 214 9.66 5.46 -7.49
CA ILE A 214 10.36 6.69 -7.15
C ILE A 214 11.48 6.39 -6.17
N VAL A 215 11.17 5.59 -5.15
CA VAL A 215 12.11 5.17 -4.11
C VAL A 215 11.67 3.81 -3.56
N ASN A 216 12.63 3.02 -3.08
CA ASN A 216 12.39 1.68 -2.52
C ASN A 216 13.40 1.42 -1.41
N ASP A 217 12.95 1.43 -0.17
CA ASP A 217 13.77 1.14 1.01
C ASP A 217 12.88 0.71 2.20
N THR A 218 13.45 0.50 3.38
CA THR A 218 12.70 0.31 4.61
C THR A 218 11.93 1.58 4.97
N PRO A 219 10.73 1.50 5.59
CA PRO A 219 10.00 2.68 6.05
C PRO A 219 10.86 3.60 6.94
N PHE A 220 11.72 3.01 7.77
CA PHE A 220 12.66 3.75 8.60
C PHE A 220 13.65 4.58 7.78
N ASN A 221 14.33 3.97 6.80
CA ASN A 221 15.28 4.67 5.93
C ASN A 221 14.60 5.74 5.10
N LEU A 222 13.40 5.44 4.54
CA LEU A 222 12.62 6.40 3.78
C LEU A 222 12.32 7.67 4.60
N LYS A 223 11.88 7.52 5.84
CA LYS A 223 11.62 8.65 6.74
C LYS A 223 12.89 9.42 7.07
N ASN A 224 14.03 8.74 7.21
CA ASN A 224 15.32 9.37 7.48
C ASN A 224 15.88 10.17 6.28
N ILE A 225 15.43 9.92 5.03
CA ILE A 225 15.80 10.75 3.87
C ILE A 225 15.46 12.23 4.10
N LEU A 226 14.36 12.51 4.81
CA LEU A 226 13.94 13.88 5.12
C LEU A 226 14.85 14.54 6.17
N GLY A 227 15.53 13.74 6.97
CA GLY A 227 16.49 14.14 7.99
C GLY A 227 15.92 15.07 9.05
N GLY A 228 15.83 14.58 10.29
CA GLY A 228 15.40 15.39 11.42
C GLY A 228 13.93 15.25 11.79
N ASP A 229 13.37 16.33 12.30
CA ASP A 229 12.01 16.44 12.79
C ASP A 229 11.16 17.31 11.85
N VAL A 230 9.86 17.24 11.98
CA VAL A 230 8.91 18.13 11.30
C VAL A 230 8.24 19.01 12.35
N LEU A 231 8.40 20.32 12.20
CA LEU A 231 7.60 21.31 12.91
C LEU A 231 6.42 21.69 12.05
N SER A 232 5.24 21.27 12.47
CA SER A 232 3.97 21.61 11.80
C SER A 232 3.40 22.84 12.45
N ILE A 233 3.32 23.94 11.71
CA ILE A 233 2.98 25.27 12.21
C ILE A 233 1.70 25.73 11.58
N GLU A 234 0.72 26.13 12.39
CA GLU A 234 -0.43 26.88 11.96
C GLU A 234 -0.15 28.36 12.14
N ALA A 235 -0.19 29.14 11.06
CA ALA A 235 0.07 30.57 11.07
C ALA A 235 -0.83 31.34 10.12
N GLU A 236 -1.15 32.56 10.48
CA GLU A 236 -2.00 33.46 9.70
C GLU A 236 -1.39 34.87 9.59
N PRO A 237 -1.32 35.46 8.38
CA PRO A 237 -1.60 34.82 7.07
C PRO A 237 -0.52 33.81 6.65
N VAL A 238 -0.96 32.71 6.03
CA VAL A 238 -0.09 31.58 5.66
C VAL A 238 1.03 31.96 4.68
N LYS A 239 0.77 32.89 3.75
CA LYS A 239 1.74 33.28 2.70
C LYS A 239 2.96 33.99 3.28
N GLU A 240 2.73 34.93 4.17
CA GLU A 240 3.73 35.74 4.83
C GLU A 240 4.62 34.85 5.72
N ALA A 241 3.99 34.05 6.57
CA ALA A 241 4.67 33.07 7.41
C ALA A 241 5.53 32.10 6.60
N PHE A 242 4.99 31.57 5.49
CA PHE A 242 5.72 30.66 4.61
C PHE A 242 6.99 31.28 4.02
N SER A 243 6.93 32.53 3.57
CA SER A 243 8.07 33.26 3.03
C SER A 243 9.15 33.48 4.07
N VAL A 244 8.77 33.89 5.28
CA VAL A 244 9.70 34.10 6.39
C VAL A 244 10.39 32.79 6.81
N PHE A 245 9.64 31.69 6.88
CA PHE A 245 10.24 30.40 7.29
C PHE A 245 11.20 29.83 6.24
N GLN A 246 11.09 30.19 4.96
CA GLN A 246 12.04 29.80 3.94
C GLN A 246 13.44 30.44 4.11
N GLU A 247 13.51 31.59 4.78
CA GLU A 247 14.75 32.35 4.99
C GLU A 247 15.57 31.81 6.17
N PHE A 248 15.00 30.88 6.98
CA PHE A 248 15.72 30.40 8.16
C PHE A 248 16.82 29.41 7.82
N PRO A 249 18.08 29.66 8.19
CA PRO A 249 19.22 28.84 7.80
C PRO A 249 19.20 27.42 8.42
N TRP A 250 18.37 27.22 9.46
CA TRP A 250 18.20 25.93 10.15
C TRP A 250 17.02 25.11 9.62
N VAL A 251 16.25 25.66 8.66
CA VAL A 251 15.16 24.95 7.99
C VAL A 251 15.69 24.33 6.71
N LYS A 252 15.62 23.01 6.62
CA LYS A 252 16.05 22.26 5.43
C LYS A 252 15.06 22.39 4.27
N LYS A 253 13.77 22.34 4.60
CA LYS A 253 12.68 22.43 3.64
C LYS A 253 11.43 22.99 4.30
N VAL A 254 10.69 23.81 3.53
CA VAL A 254 9.36 24.30 3.91
C VAL A 254 8.35 23.72 2.93
N SER A 255 7.23 23.21 3.45
CA SER A 255 6.11 22.71 2.64
C SER A 255 4.78 23.16 3.25
N ARG A 256 3.71 23.16 2.43
CA ARG A 256 2.35 23.44 2.91
C ARG A 256 1.52 22.19 2.84
N HIS A 257 0.77 21.94 3.91
CA HIS A 257 -0.09 20.77 4.00
C HIS A 257 -1.32 21.08 4.86
N ASN A 258 -2.54 20.94 4.30
CA ASN A 258 -3.82 21.08 5.02
C ASN A 258 -3.92 22.35 5.88
N GLY A 259 -3.43 23.48 5.40
CA GLY A 259 -3.46 24.77 6.16
C GLY A 259 -2.28 24.96 7.11
N PHE A 260 -1.44 23.95 7.29
CA PHE A 260 -0.20 24.01 8.08
C PHE A 260 1.00 24.31 7.20
N ILE A 261 2.04 24.87 7.82
CA ILE A 261 3.38 24.99 7.25
C ILE A 261 4.28 23.97 7.96
N ASP A 262 4.78 23.01 7.21
CA ASP A 262 5.69 21.99 7.73
C ASP A 262 7.13 22.39 7.45
N LEU A 263 7.95 22.49 8.52
CA LEU A 263 9.37 22.78 8.48
C LEU A 263 10.17 21.51 8.79
N ASN A 264 11.00 21.04 7.86
CA ASN A 264 11.94 19.98 8.15
C ASN A 264 13.19 20.56 8.80
N VAL A 265 13.50 20.12 10.03
CA VAL A 265 14.54 20.69 10.86
C VAL A 265 15.34 19.63 11.60
N GLU A 266 16.60 19.88 11.91
CA GLU A 266 17.35 19.04 12.82
C GLU A 266 17.09 19.47 14.27
N GLN A 267 16.90 18.48 15.16
CA GLN A 267 16.68 18.72 16.59
C GLN A 267 15.53 19.71 16.84
N GLY A 268 14.33 19.36 16.36
CA GLY A 268 13.14 20.23 16.38
C GLY A 268 12.82 20.83 17.75
N GLU A 269 13.04 20.08 18.82
CA GLU A 269 12.88 20.56 20.21
C GLU A 269 13.69 21.82 20.49
N LYS A 270 14.91 21.92 19.94
CA LYS A 270 15.77 23.10 20.10
C LYS A 270 15.38 24.26 19.19
N LYS A 271 14.53 24.00 18.17
CA LYS A 271 14.09 25.04 17.22
C LYS A 271 12.80 25.73 17.64
N ILE A 272 11.97 25.09 18.46
CA ILE A 272 10.74 25.71 18.99
C ILE A 272 11.02 27.02 19.71
N PRO A 273 11.99 27.12 20.65
CA PRO A 273 12.29 28.40 21.30
C PRO A 273 12.77 29.49 20.32
N LEU A 274 13.40 29.11 19.21
CA LEU A 274 13.81 30.08 18.19
C LEU A 274 12.61 30.63 17.42
N LEU A 275 11.59 29.80 17.15
CA LEU A 275 10.32 30.25 16.55
C LEU A 275 9.61 31.24 17.46
N MET A 276 9.58 31.01 18.78
CA MET A 276 8.91 31.88 19.74
C MET A 276 9.60 33.24 19.94
N LYS A 277 10.86 33.38 19.53
CA LYS A 277 11.60 34.67 19.59
C LYS A 277 11.37 35.56 18.36
N ILE A 278 10.64 35.09 17.35
CA ILE A 278 10.36 35.86 16.14
C ILE A 278 9.35 36.98 16.51
N ASP A 279 9.66 38.20 16.12
CA ASP A 279 8.67 39.29 16.20
C ASP A 279 7.63 39.09 15.08
N GLN A 280 6.54 38.41 15.43
CA GLN A 280 5.49 38.02 14.50
C GLN A 280 4.73 39.27 13.98
N LYS A 281 4.62 40.31 14.80
CA LYS A 281 3.95 41.58 14.41
C LYS A 281 4.76 42.30 13.35
N GLU A 282 6.07 42.42 13.55
CA GLU A 282 6.95 43.04 12.56
C GLU A 282 6.98 42.25 11.24
N LYS A 283 6.91 40.93 11.31
CA LYS A 283 6.89 40.03 10.15
C LYS A 283 5.52 39.85 9.50
N GLY A 284 4.46 40.39 10.07
CA GLY A 284 3.12 40.44 9.49
C GLY A 284 2.36 39.12 9.52
N PHE A 285 2.64 38.23 10.48
CA PHE A 285 1.89 36.98 10.69
C PHE A 285 1.82 36.62 12.18
N GLU A 286 0.92 35.70 12.52
CA GLU A 286 0.76 35.18 13.88
C GLU A 286 0.83 33.66 13.85
N ILE A 287 1.63 33.05 14.77
CA ILE A 287 1.68 31.60 14.98
C ILE A 287 0.55 31.21 15.94
N LYS A 288 -0.37 30.36 15.47
CA LYS A 288 -1.49 29.84 16.28
C LYS A 288 -1.09 28.59 17.05
N SER A 289 -0.39 27.69 16.38
CA SER A 289 0.07 26.43 16.99
C SER A 289 1.38 25.94 16.39
N VAL A 290 2.15 25.21 17.19
CA VAL A 290 3.38 24.51 16.77
C VAL A 290 3.34 23.09 17.30
N ASN A 291 3.43 22.12 16.40
CA ASN A 291 3.48 20.70 16.74
C ASN A 291 4.77 20.07 16.22
N LEU A 292 5.49 19.41 17.12
CA LEU A 292 6.71 18.65 16.80
C LEU A 292 6.35 17.19 16.56
N ARG A 293 6.72 16.65 15.40
CA ARG A 293 6.51 15.24 15.05
C ARG A 293 7.69 14.65 14.29
N LYS A 294 7.76 13.33 14.27
CA LYS A 294 8.68 12.62 13.39
C LYS A 294 8.13 12.58 11.96
N PRO A 295 9.00 12.51 10.93
CA PRO A 295 8.57 12.34 9.55
C PRO A 295 7.73 11.08 9.37
N THR A 296 6.73 11.16 8.50
CA THR A 296 5.88 10.05 8.08
C THR A 296 6.19 9.66 6.64
N LEU A 297 5.66 8.51 6.17
CA LEU A 297 5.75 8.16 4.75
C LEU A 297 4.97 9.15 3.85
N GLU A 298 3.98 9.89 4.40
CA GLU A 298 3.28 10.96 3.68
C GLU A 298 4.23 12.13 3.38
N ASP A 299 5.06 12.52 4.35
CA ASP A 299 6.09 13.54 4.14
C ASP A 299 7.10 13.10 3.09
N VAL A 300 7.48 11.81 3.09
CA VAL A 300 8.37 11.23 2.07
C VAL A 300 7.72 11.32 0.69
N PHE A 301 6.46 10.91 0.58
CA PHE A 301 5.73 10.99 -0.69
C PHE A 301 5.64 12.43 -1.19
N LEU A 302 5.26 13.37 -0.33
CA LEU A 302 5.20 14.80 -0.63
C LEU A 302 6.58 15.34 -1.05
N HIS A 303 7.66 14.90 -0.39
CA HIS A 303 9.02 15.30 -0.73
C HIS A 303 9.39 14.97 -2.18
N PHE A 304 9.08 13.75 -2.62
CA PHE A 304 9.46 13.28 -3.95
C PHE A 304 8.49 13.70 -5.06
N THR A 305 7.20 13.90 -4.74
CA THR A 305 6.17 14.16 -5.75
C THR A 305 5.69 15.61 -5.80
N GLY A 306 5.99 16.38 -4.75
CA GLY A 306 5.52 17.76 -4.58
C GLY A 306 4.02 17.89 -4.32
N LYS A 307 3.29 16.77 -4.11
CA LYS A 307 1.85 16.72 -3.81
C LYS A 307 1.54 15.58 -2.88
N THR A 308 0.52 15.75 -2.03
CA THR A 308 -0.01 14.66 -1.21
C THR A 308 -0.73 13.61 -2.06
N ILE A 309 -0.95 12.40 -1.51
CA ILE A 309 -1.75 11.38 -2.21
C ILE A 309 -3.16 11.89 -2.48
N ARG A 310 -3.79 12.58 -1.52
CA ARG A 310 -5.15 13.14 -1.67
C ARG A 310 -5.24 14.16 -2.81
N GLU A 311 -4.29 15.06 -2.91
CA GLU A 311 -4.22 16.04 -4.01
C GLU A 311 -3.99 15.38 -5.37
N ARG A 312 -3.20 14.30 -5.40
CA ARG A 312 -2.98 13.48 -6.61
C ARG A 312 -4.26 12.80 -7.06
N GLU A 313 -4.99 12.19 -6.14
CA GLU A 313 -6.26 11.49 -6.44
C GLU A 313 -7.33 12.47 -6.94
N ALA A 314 -7.47 13.65 -6.32
CA ALA A 314 -8.36 14.71 -6.77
C ALA A 314 -8.03 15.16 -8.20
N SER A 315 -6.76 15.46 -8.49
CA SER A 315 -6.29 15.87 -9.83
C SER A 315 -6.52 14.79 -10.90
N GLN A 316 -6.43 13.52 -10.53
CA GLN A 316 -6.63 12.40 -11.45
C GLN A 316 -8.12 12.14 -11.72
N SER A 317 -8.97 12.31 -10.70
CA SER A 317 -10.43 12.24 -10.83
C SER A 317 -10.96 13.32 -11.78
N GLU A 318 -10.48 14.55 -11.66
CA GLU A 318 -10.83 15.65 -12.56
C GLU A 318 -10.41 15.38 -14.03
N LYS A 319 -9.20 14.88 -14.24
CA LYS A 319 -8.73 14.49 -15.59
C LYS A 319 -9.59 13.38 -16.18
N ASN A 320 -9.95 12.37 -15.39
CA ASN A 320 -10.83 11.28 -15.85
C ASN A 320 -12.23 11.77 -16.20
N LYS A 321 -12.81 12.68 -15.41
CA LYS A 321 -14.10 13.33 -15.72
C LYS A 321 -14.05 14.12 -17.04
N MET A 322 -12.98 14.90 -17.27
CA MET A 322 -12.80 15.63 -18.54
C MET A 322 -12.67 14.71 -19.76
N VAL A 323 -11.94 13.59 -19.60
CA VAL A 323 -11.80 12.60 -20.70
C VAL A 323 -13.13 11.91 -20.99
N MET A 324 -13.91 11.54 -19.96
CA MET A 324 -15.26 10.99 -20.15
C MET A 324 -16.17 11.99 -20.84
N GLN A 325 -16.22 13.24 -20.40
CA GLN A 325 -17.05 14.27 -21.02
C GLN A 325 -16.71 14.52 -22.51
N ARG A 326 -15.42 14.42 -22.88
CA ARG A 326 -14.99 14.52 -24.28
C ARG A 326 -15.39 13.31 -25.11
N ARG A 327 -15.54 12.10 -24.50
CA ARG A 327 -16.03 10.89 -25.20
C ARG A 327 -17.53 10.90 -25.44
N PHE A 328 -18.32 11.54 -24.58
CA PHE A 328 -19.78 11.71 -24.73
C PHE A 328 -20.19 12.87 -25.66
N LYS A 329 -19.24 13.73 -26.05
CA LYS A 329 -19.46 14.83 -27.00
C LYS A 329 -19.03 14.50 -28.46
N ARG A 330 -18.60 13.25 -28.68
CA ARG A 330 -18.37 12.69 -30.03
C ARG A 330 -19.36 11.55 -30.29
#